data_ae960dbbcfd75753a8c12ed5ff05888a
#
_entry.id   ae960dbbcfd75753a8c12ed5ff05888a
#
_cell.length_a   1.000
_cell.length_b   1.000
_cell.length_c   1.000
_cell.angle_alpha   90.00
_cell.angle_beta   90.00
_cell.angle_gamma   90.00
#
_symmetry.space_group_name_H-M   'P 1'
#
loop_
_entity.id
_entity.type
_entity.pdbx_description
1 polymer ?
#
loop_
_entity_poly.entity_id
_entity_poly.type
_entity_poly.pdbx_seq_one_letter_code
_entity_poly.pdbx_strand_id
1 'polypeptide(L)'
;MSALGSAPIPSTPLPGVSYVMPVLNEVTHIRAAVQSLLEQEYAGPMEVTLALGPSTDGTNELVAQMCAEDSRIHFVDNPAAATPVGMNLAIIASQYPIVIRVDAHSVLPKDYASIAVETLLRTQADNVGGIMDAQGTTPFEKAVARAYDTKVGLGGTPFHVGGKEGPVDTVYLGVFNRESLLTVGMFNEEIRRGQDWELNRRFRDAGGLVWFTPKLKVVYRPRTSVKALLKQMYSTGLWRGELSRRYGSGLRYFVPPIMVMATILGILAGLFGFDLGWVVPGVYVAFVVLSTLVYGRGMGAKAMLWFPLVLPCIHFAWGVGFIMSYSRLTSNIAGKSGR
;
A
#
# COMPACT_ATOMS: atom_id res chain seq x y z
N MET A 1 48.21 33.29 -8.67
CA MET A 1 47.27 32.22 -8.24
C MET A 1 45.86 32.76 -8.54
N SER A 2 45.32 32.33 -9.68
CA SER A 2 44.01 32.80 -10.17
C SER A 2 42.93 31.87 -9.59
N ALA A 3 41.98 32.47 -8.87
CA ALA A 3 40.80 31.77 -8.38
C ALA A 3 39.89 31.43 -9.56
N LEU A 4 39.82 30.16 -9.88
CA LEU A 4 38.80 29.61 -10.80
C LEU A 4 37.44 29.72 -10.09
N GLY A 5 36.70 30.79 -10.43
CA GLY A 5 35.30 30.94 -10.05
C GLY A 5 34.52 29.75 -10.66
N SER A 6 33.92 28.94 -9.81
CA SER A 6 32.93 27.95 -10.21
C SER A 6 31.78 28.68 -10.87
N ALA A 7 31.61 28.49 -12.18
CA ALA A 7 30.41 28.90 -12.89
C ALA A 7 29.17 28.32 -12.19
N PRO A 8 28.10 29.07 -11.93
CA PRO A 8 26.88 28.54 -11.38
C PRO A 8 26.34 27.49 -12.37
N ILE A 9 26.11 26.29 -11.87
CA ILE A 9 25.40 25.23 -12.61
C ILE A 9 24.04 25.85 -12.97
N PRO A 10 23.64 25.87 -14.26
CA PRO A 10 22.33 26.34 -14.63
C PRO A 10 21.29 25.49 -13.90
N SER A 11 20.58 26.08 -12.95
CA SER A 11 19.51 25.42 -12.23
C SER A 11 18.37 25.18 -13.20
N THR A 12 18.31 24.00 -13.79
CA THR A 12 17.11 23.57 -14.50
C THR A 12 15.96 23.68 -13.50
N PRO A 13 14.87 24.40 -13.82
CA PRO A 13 13.76 24.53 -12.89
C PRO A 13 13.25 23.16 -12.48
N LEU A 14 12.98 22.97 -11.19
CA LEU A 14 12.46 21.71 -10.69
C LEU A 14 11.13 21.38 -11.38
N PRO A 15 10.90 20.10 -11.76
CA PRO A 15 9.65 19.70 -12.40
C PRO A 15 8.45 19.92 -11.48
N GLY A 16 7.28 20.19 -12.05
CA GLY A 16 6.05 20.29 -11.27
C GLY A 16 5.59 18.93 -10.76
N VAL A 17 4.88 18.94 -9.62
CA VAL A 17 4.33 17.75 -8.94
C VAL A 17 2.81 17.86 -8.83
N SER A 18 2.10 16.85 -9.30
CA SER A 18 0.66 16.68 -9.12
C SER A 18 0.39 15.60 -8.08
N TYR A 19 -0.17 15.97 -6.92
CA TYR A 19 -0.71 15.00 -5.98
C TYR A 19 -2.08 14.56 -6.46
N VAL A 20 -2.32 13.26 -6.53
CA VAL A 20 -3.59 12.67 -6.95
C VAL A 20 -4.18 11.82 -5.84
N MET A 21 -5.46 12.03 -5.52
CA MET A 21 -6.08 11.47 -4.34
C MET A 21 -7.54 11.08 -4.62
N PRO A 22 -7.90 9.79 -4.54
CA PRO A 22 -9.29 9.36 -4.55
C PRO A 22 -9.91 9.59 -3.18
N VAL A 23 -11.07 10.24 -3.13
CA VAL A 23 -11.74 10.69 -1.90
C VAL A 23 -13.16 10.15 -1.83
N LEU A 24 -13.53 9.55 -0.69
CA LEU A 24 -14.90 9.11 -0.39
C LEU A 24 -15.11 9.00 1.12
N ASN A 25 -16.00 9.84 1.68
CA ASN A 25 -16.31 9.87 3.13
C ASN A 25 -15.06 10.06 4.01
N GLU A 26 -14.37 11.17 3.83
CA GLU A 26 -13.11 11.50 4.53
C GLU A 26 -13.15 12.88 5.20
N VAL A 27 -14.35 13.38 5.56
CA VAL A 27 -14.53 14.73 6.13
C VAL A 27 -13.62 15.02 7.32
N THR A 28 -13.31 14.00 8.12
CA THR A 28 -12.47 14.14 9.32
C THR A 28 -10.97 14.22 9.02
N HIS A 29 -10.53 13.78 7.83
CA HIS A 29 -9.10 13.63 7.51
C HIS A 29 -8.64 14.50 6.34
N ILE A 30 -9.52 14.78 5.38
CA ILE A 30 -9.16 15.35 4.09
C ILE A 30 -8.45 16.70 4.22
N ARG A 31 -8.89 17.60 5.13
CA ARG A 31 -8.27 18.90 5.32
C ARG A 31 -6.80 18.77 5.79
N ALA A 32 -6.54 17.91 6.78
CA ALA A 32 -5.20 17.67 7.27
C ALA A 32 -4.29 16.99 6.23
N ALA A 33 -4.85 16.04 5.45
CA ALA A 33 -4.14 15.39 4.37
C ALA A 33 -3.70 16.43 3.31
N VAL A 34 -4.63 17.22 2.77
CA VAL A 34 -4.34 18.23 1.74
C VAL A 34 -3.38 19.31 2.28
N GLN A 35 -3.58 19.77 3.53
CA GLN A 35 -2.67 20.72 4.15
C GLN A 35 -1.23 20.22 4.15
N SER A 36 -1.00 18.94 4.48
CA SER A 36 0.35 18.35 4.47
C SER A 36 0.99 18.30 3.07
N LEU A 37 0.19 18.34 2.00
CA LEU A 37 0.68 18.39 0.62
C LEU A 37 1.04 19.82 0.21
N LEU A 38 0.25 20.80 0.64
CA LEU A 38 0.50 22.22 0.35
C LEU A 38 1.71 22.78 1.14
N GLU A 39 2.02 22.15 2.27
CA GLU A 39 3.14 22.52 3.15
C GLU A 39 4.44 21.75 2.85
N GLN A 40 4.52 21.03 1.72
CA GLN A 40 5.75 20.34 1.34
C GLN A 40 6.91 21.30 1.09
N GLU A 41 8.08 20.98 1.60
CA GLU A 41 9.34 21.67 1.36
C GLU A 41 9.90 21.30 -0.03
N TYR A 42 9.20 21.77 -1.06
CA TYR A 42 9.56 21.55 -2.45
C TYR A 42 9.51 22.87 -3.24
N ALA A 43 10.60 23.22 -3.90
CA ALA A 43 10.74 24.51 -4.59
C ALA A 43 10.12 24.55 -6.00
N GLY A 44 9.69 23.41 -6.54
CA GLY A 44 8.98 23.34 -7.81
C GLY A 44 7.48 23.64 -7.65
N PRO A 45 6.73 23.87 -8.74
CA PRO A 45 5.30 24.05 -8.69
C PRO A 45 4.59 22.78 -8.24
N MET A 46 3.48 22.92 -7.48
CA MET A 46 2.68 21.82 -6.96
C MET A 46 1.19 22.07 -7.13
N GLU A 47 0.44 21.01 -7.37
CA GLU A 47 -1.03 21.01 -7.34
C GLU A 47 -1.56 19.76 -6.65
N VAL A 48 -2.81 19.82 -6.22
CA VAL A 48 -3.54 18.69 -5.61
C VAL A 48 -4.82 18.45 -6.40
N THR A 49 -4.97 17.28 -7.00
CA THR A 49 -6.17 16.87 -7.76
C THR A 49 -6.91 15.77 -7.01
N LEU A 50 -8.11 16.08 -6.54
CA LEU A 50 -8.97 15.21 -5.74
C LEU A 50 -10.04 14.58 -6.63
N ALA A 51 -10.17 13.24 -6.64
CA ALA A 51 -11.27 12.56 -7.33
C ALA A 51 -12.37 12.22 -6.33
N LEU A 52 -13.48 12.99 -6.37
CA LEU A 52 -14.55 12.95 -5.38
C LEU A 52 -15.58 11.88 -5.72
N GLY A 53 -15.69 10.87 -4.85
CA GLY A 53 -16.82 9.97 -4.86
C GLY A 53 -18.09 10.63 -4.29
N PRO A 54 -19.28 9.97 -4.41
CA PRO A 54 -20.53 10.47 -3.85
C PRO A 54 -20.52 10.31 -2.32
N SER A 55 -19.85 11.22 -1.62
CA SER A 55 -19.74 11.23 -0.17
C SER A 55 -21.05 11.68 0.49
N THR A 56 -21.32 11.16 1.69
CA THR A 56 -22.54 11.41 2.46
C THR A 56 -22.28 12.07 3.82
N ASP A 57 -21.02 12.42 4.08
CA ASP A 57 -20.56 12.93 5.38
C ASP A 57 -20.14 14.42 5.37
N GLY A 58 -20.36 15.13 4.23
CA GLY A 58 -19.95 16.54 4.07
C GLY A 58 -18.55 16.71 3.46
N THR A 59 -17.92 15.63 3.01
CA THR A 59 -16.58 15.69 2.39
C THR A 59 -16.56 16.56 1.14
N ASN A 60 -17.57 16.45 0.25
CA ASN A 60 -17.56 17.13 -1.04
C ASN A 60 -17.74 18.65 -0.87
N GLU A 61 -18.57 19.08 0.07
CA GLU A 61 -18.77 20.48 0.46
C GLU A 61 -17.48 21.07 1.04
N LEU A 62 -16.79 20.32 1.91
CA LEU A 62 -15.52 20.73 2.48
C LEU A 62 -14.44 20.88 1.40
N VAL A 63 -14.37 19.97 0.43
CA VAL A 63 -13.40 20.08 -0.67
C VAL A 63 -13.71 21.28 -1.56
N ALA A 64 -14.99 21.54 -1.89
CA ALA A 64 -15.37 22.73 -2.65
C ALA A 64 -14.93 24.03 -1.96
N GLN A 65 -15.06 24.11 -0.63
CA GLN A 65 -14.54 25.22 0.16
C GLN A 65 -13.01 25.34 0.06
N MET A 66 -12.29 24.21 0.19
CA MET A 66 -10.81 24.21 0.09
C MET A 66 -10.32 24.66 -1.29
N CYS A 67 -11.01 24.29 -2.38
CA CYS A 67 -10.70 24.77 -3.72
C CYS A 67 -10.90 26.30 -3.88
N ALA A 68 -11.88 26.85 -3.17
CA ALA A 68 -12.08 28.32 -3.15
C ALA A 68 -11.00 29.05 -2.29
N GLU A 69 -10.45 28.38 -1.29
CA GLU A 69 -9.39 28.90 -0.41
C GLU A 69 -7.99 28.90 -1.07
N ASP A 70 -7.68 27.89 -1.90
CA ASP A 70 -6.35 27.73 -2.53
C ASP A 70 -6.48 27.22 -3.98
N SER A 71 -6.01 28.04 -4.93
CA SER A 71 -6.06 27.74 -6.36
C SER A 71 -5.21 26.56 -6.83
N ARG A 72 -4.37 26.00 -5.96
CA ARG A 72 -3.61 24.77 -6.25
C ARG A 72 -4.43 23.50 -6.04
N ILE A 73 -5.62 23.60 -5.42
CA ILE A 73 -6.51 22.47 -5.15
C ILE A 73 -7.57 22.42 -6.26
N HIS A 74 -7.66 21.24 -6.89
CA HIS A 74 -8.65 20.95 -7.93
C HIS A 74 -9.40 19.68 -7.59
N PHE A 75 -10.60 19.51 -8.13
CA PHE A 75 -11.30 18.25 -8.03
C PHE A 75 -11.94 17.82 -9.34
N VAL A 76 -12.19 16.52 -9.44
CA VAL A 76 -12.96 15.88 -10.51
C VAL A 76 -13.96 14.91 -9.89
N ASP A 77 -15.11 14.72 -10.52
CA ASP A 77 -16.11 13.78 -10.06
C ASP A 77 -15.71 12.33 -10.33
N ASN A 78 -15.88 11.46 -9.34
CA ASN A 78 -15.70 10.02 -9.43
C ASN A 78 -16.99 9.27 -9.07
N PRO A 79 -18.01 9.29 -9.95
CA PRO A 79 -19.33 8.70 -9.65
C PRO A 79 -19.28 7.18 -9.42
N ALA A 80 -18.23 6.50 -9.93
CA ALA A 80 -18.03 5.09 -9.71
C ALA A 80 -17.60 4.74 -8.27
N ALA A 81 -17.20 5.71 -7.45
CA ALA A 81 -16.69 5.53 -6.09
C ALA A 81 -15.58 4.48 -5.97
N ALA A 82 -14.89 4.20 -7.05
CA ALA A 82 -13.83 3.21 -7.15
C ALA A 82 -12.46 3.87 -7.14
N THR A 83 -11.55 3.41 -6.28
CA THR A 83 -10.20 3.96 -6.15
C THR A 83 -9.44 4.01 -7.48
N PRO A 84 -9.35 2.94 -8.30
CA PRO A 84 -8.59 3.01 -9.55
C PRO A 84 -9.21 3.96 -10.58
N VAL A 85 -10.55 4.06 -10.65
CA VAL A 85 -11.26 5.03 -11.51
C VAL A 85 -10.92 6.45 -11.07
N GLY A 86 -11.05 6.74 -9.76
CA GLY A 86 -10.71 8.06 -9.21
C GLY A 86 -9.24 8.42 -9.45
N MET A 87 -8.32 7.46 -9.28
CA MET A 87 -6.91 7.69 -9.60
C MET A 87 -6.71 8.09 -11.06
N ASN A 88 -7.32 7.36 -12.00
CA ASN A 88 -7.20 7.66 -13.42
C ASN A 88 -7.78 9.04 -13.78
N LEU A 89 -8.96 9.37 -13.24
CA LEU A 89 -9.59 10.69 -13.44
C LEU A 89 -8.69 11.82 -12.92
N ALA A 90 -8.13 11.68 -11.72
CA ALA A 90 -7.22 12.66 -11.15
C ALA A 90 -5.90 12.78 -11.93
N ILE A 91 -5.34 11.67 -12.41
CA ILE A 91 -4.12 11.65 -13.27
C ILE A 91 -4.37 12.38 -14.60
N ILE A 92 -5.54 12.13 -15.23
CA ILE A 92 -5.88 12.78 -16.50
C ILE A 92 -6.03 14.28 -16.30
N ALA A 93 -6.68 14.72 -15.23
CA ALA A 93 -6.91 16.13 -14.92
C ALA A 93 -5.64 16.86 -14.43
N SER A 94 -4.63 16.13 -13.97
CA SER A 94 -3.37 16.70 -13.50
C SER A 94 -2.49 17.17 -14.67
N GLN A 95 -1.63 18.18 -14.43
CA GLN A 95 -0.86 18.82 -15.50
C GLN A 95 0.66 18.62 -15.40
N TYR A 96 1.19 18.29 -14.19
CA TYR A 96 2.64 18.23 -14.00
C TYR A 96 3.23 16.86 -14.38
N PRO A 97 4.56 16.83 -14.72
CA PRO A 97 5.23 15.62 -15.19
C PRO A 97 5.48 14.57 -14.12
N ILE A 98 5.35 14.91 -12.84
CA ILE A 98 5.49 13.96 -11.74
C ILE A 98 4.16 13.83 -11.01
N VAL A 99 3.66 12.60 -10.90
CA VAL A 99 2.42 12.27 -10.21
C VAL A 99 2.74 11.57 -8.90
N ILE A 100 2.26 12.10 -7.78
CA ILE A 100 2.37 11.48 -6.46
C ILE A 100 0.99 11.01 -6.01
N ARG A 101 0.81 9.70 -5.86
CA ARG A 101 -0.40 9.12 -5.28
C ARG A 101 -0.43 9.35 -3.78
N VAL A 102 -1.57 9.80 -3.25
CA VAL A 102 -1.81 9.96 -1.82
C VAL A 102 -3.18 9.39 -1.45
N ASP A 103 -3.28 8.76 -0.30
CA ASP A 103 -4.57 8.34 0.26
C ASP A 103 -5.14 9.46 1.16
N ALA A 104 -6.46 9.68 1.13
CA ALA A 104 -7.14 10.84 1.73
C ALA A 104 -7.05 10.94 3.28
N HIS A 105 -6.51 9.94 3.92
CA HIS A 105 -6.24 9.90 5.36
C HIS A 105 -4.74 9.80 5.70
N SER A 106 -3.88 10.03 4.71
CA SER A 106 -2.43 10.05 4.87
C SER A 106 -1.92 11.48 5.10
N VAL A 107 -0.92 11.62 5.96
CA VAL A 107 -0.17 12.85 6.17
C VAL A 107 1.27 12.57 5.76
N LEU A 108 1.77 13.31 4.77
CA LEU A 108 3.13 13.15 4.28
C LEU A 108 4.12 13.97 5.11
N PRO A 109 5.35 13.47 5.33
CA PRO A 109 6.46 14.27 5.84
C PRO A 109 6.74 15.47 4.93
N LYS A 110 7.23 16.58 5.48
CA LYS A 110 7.45 17.82 4.74
C LYS A 110 8.47 17.71 3.59
N ASP A 111 9.42 16.80 3.71
CA ASP A 111 10.48 16.52 2.73
C ASP A 111 10.13 15.43 1.72
N TYR A 112 8.89 14.90 1.76
CA TYR A 112 8.50 13.76 0.94
C TYR A 112 8.63 14.06 -0.56
N ALA A 113 8.12 15.19 -1.02
CA ALA A 113 8.16 15.56 -2.44
C ALA A 113 9.60 15.76 -2.95
N SER A 114 10.44 16.46 -2.20
CA SER A 114 11.84 16.69 -2.58
C SER A 114 12.63 15.40 -2.66
N ILE A 115 12.50 14.49 -1.69
CA ILE A 115 13.15 13.18 -1.73
C ILE A 115 12.61 12.33 -2.89
N ALA A 116 11.30 12.34 -3.12
CA ALA A 116 10.66 11.57 -4.18
C ALA A 116 11.13 12.00 -5.57
N VAL A 117 11.10 13.31 -5.84
CA VAL A 117 11.52 13.91 -7.11
C VAL A 117 13.03 13.68 -7.34
N GLU A 118 13.89 13.97 -6.33
CA GLU A 118 15.31 13.69 -6.41
C GLU A 118 15.60 12.23 -6.77
N THR A 119 14.93 11.31 -6.08
CA THR A 119 15.11 9.87 -6.32
C THR A 119 14.66 9.49 -7.74
N LEU A 120 13.49 9.95 -8.19
CA LEU A 120 12.94 9.64 -9.51
C LEU A 120 13.87 10.16 -10.62
N LEU A 121 14.35 11.39 -10.51
CA LEU A 121 15.25 11.99 -11.50
C LEU A 121 16.64 11.32 -11.50
N ARG A 122 17.19 11.02 -10.33
CA ARG A 122 18.50 10.39 -10.19
C ARG A 122 18.53 8.97 -10.73
N THR A 123 17.44 8.20 -10.49
CA THR A 123 17.40 6.79 -10.87
C THR A 123 16.78 6.57 -12.24
N GLN A 124 16.15 7.59 -12.83
CA GLN A 124 15.35 7.48 -14.06
C GLN A 124 14.26 6.40 -13.94
N ALA A 125 13.74 6.20 -12.74
CA ALA A 125 12.68 5.22 -12.50
C ALA A 125 11.33 5.74 -13.00
N ASP A 126 10.47 4.81 -13.42
CA ASP A 126 9.08 5.11 -13.81
C ASP A 126 8.18 5.24 -12.60
N ASN A 127 8.50 4.52 -11.52
CA ASN A 127 7.80 4.58 -10.25
C ASN A 127 8.77 4.45 -9.08
N VAL A 128 8.68 5.36 -8.13
CA VAL A 128 9.44 5.34 -6.87
C VAL A 128 8.46 5.22 -5.70
N GLY A 129 8.83 4.46 -4.68
CA GLY A 129 8.07 4.42 -3.43
C GLY A 129 8.93 4.03 -2.24
N GLY A 130 8.33 4.07 -1.07
CA GLY A 130 9.04 3.92 0.20
C GLY A 130 8.39 2.94 1.16
N ILE A 131 8.58 3.19 2.43
CA ILE A 131 8.12 2.36 3.55
C ILE A 131 6.68 2.73 3.92
N MET A 132 5.83 1.72 4.04
CA MET A 132 4.56 1.79 4.75
C MET A 132 4.86 1.66 6.25
N ASP A 133 5.02 2.79 6.93
CA ASP A 133 5.37 2.86 8.35
C ASP A 133 4.13 2.56 9.20
N ALA A 134 3.93 1.30 9.56
CA ALA A 134 2.77 0.87 10.31
C ALA A 134 2.87 1.31 11.77
N GLN A 135 1.96 2.19 12.21
CA GLN A 135 1.94 2.74 13.56
C GLN A 135 0.60 2.48 14.26
N GLY A 136 0.62 1.69 15.33
CA GLY A 136 -0.54 1.43 16.19
C GLY A 136 -0.56 2.31 17.43
N THR A 137 -1.76 2.70 17.87
CA THR A 137 -1.99 3.45 19.11
C THR A 137 -2.38 2.52 20.26
N THR A 138 -3.30 1.61 20.01
CA THR A 138 -3.75 0.60 20.99
C THR A 138 -2.81 -0.61 21.05
N PRO A 139 -2.87 -1.44 22.11
CA PRO A 139 -2.09 -2.68 22.18
C PRO A 139 -2.32 -3.63 21.00
N PHE A 140 -3.57 -3.77 20.52
CA PHE A 140 -3.90 -4.58 19.36
C PHE A 140 -3.29 -4.00 18.08
N GLU A 141 -3.48 -2.71 17.82
CA GLU A 141 -2.89 -2.04 16.64
C GLU A 141 -1.36 -2.12 16.63
N LYS A 142 -0.70 -2.00 17.80
CA LYS A 142 0.75 -2.18 17.91
C LYS A 142 1.19 -3.59 17.53
N ALA A 143 0.42 -4.60 17.90
CA ALA A 143 0.69 -5.98 17.49
C ALA A 143 0.50 -6.17 15.98
N VAL A 144 -0.55 -5.57 15.39
CA VAL A 144 -0.77 -5.60 13.93
C VAL A 144 0.35 -4.86 13.21
N ALA A 145 0.73 -3.66 13.65
CA ALA A 145 1.85 -2.89 13.10
C ALA A 145 3.14 -3.72 13.10
N ARG A 146 3.49 -4.32 14.24
CA ARG A 146 4.67 -5.18 14.34
C ARG A 146 4.60 -6.38 13.39
N ALA A 147 3.43 -7.00 13.22
CA ALA A 147 3.27 -8.09 12.27
C ALA A 147 3.50 -7.61 10.82
N TYR A 148 3.04 -6.40 10.47
CA TYR A 148 3.23 -5.83 9.14
C TYR A 148 4.70 -5.51 8.83
N ASP A 149 5.46 -5.04 9.82
CA ASP A 149 6.87 -4.68 9.70
C ASP A 149 7.81 -5.90 9.77
N THR A 150 7.27 -7.12 9.82
CA THR A 150 8.08 -8.34 9.95
C THR A 150 7.82 -9.34 8.82
N LYS A 151 8.86 -10.11 8.48
CA LYS A 151 8.77 -11.17 7.47
C LYS A 151 7.73 -12.24 7.81
N VAL A 152 7.49 -12.46 9.11
CA VAL A 152 6.53 -13.47 9.60
C VAL A 152 5.07 -13.03 9.45
N GLY A 153 4.78 -11.76 9.25
CA GLY A 153 3.42 -11.25 9.03
C GLY A 153 3.03 -11.18 7.57
N LEU A 154 3.42 -10.09 6.87
CA LEU A 154 3.06 -9.85 5.46
C LEU A 154 4.16 -10.25 4.47
N GLY A 155 5.20 -10.93 4.93
CA GLY A 155 6.33 -11.33 4.11
C GLY A 155 7.41 -10.26 3.98
N GLY A 156 8.42 -10.53 3.14
CA GLY A 156 9.67 -9.75 3.10
C GLY A 156 9.73 -8.67 2.03
N THR A 157 8.60 -8.08 1.63
CA THR A 157 8.62 -6.95 0.67
C THR A 157 9.26 -5.72 1.30
N PRO A 158 10.20 -5.03 0.61
CA PRO A 158 10.94 -3.89 1.18
C PRO A 158 10.05 -2.78 1.73
N PHE A 159 8.91 -2.51 1.13
CA PHE A 159 8.00 -1.48 1.63
C PHE A 159 7.31 -1.83 2.95
N HIS A 160 7.37 -3.09 3.41
CA HIS A 160 6.92 -3.52 4.74
C HIS A 160 8.09 -3.58 5.74
N VAL A 161 9.14 -4.29 5.38
CA VAL A 161 10.21 -4.64 6.33
C VAL A 161 11.43 -3.73 6.25
N GLY A 162 11.41 -2.75 5.35
CA GLY A 162 12.58 -1.94 5.04
C GLY A 162 13.59 -2.71 4.17
N GLY A 163 14.73 -2.08 3.90
CA GLY A 163 15.78 -2.68 3.10
C GLY A 163 16.71 -1.64 2.50
N LYS A 164 17.63 -2.11 1.65
CA LYS A 164 18.50 -1.25 0.86
C LYS A 164 17.70 -0.60 -0.27
N GLU A 165 18.07 0.63 -0.61
CA GLU A 165 17.58 1.32 -1.79
C GLU A 165 17.93 0.53 -3.07
N GLY A 166 16.99 0.43 -4.02
CA GLY A 166 17.23 -0.29 -5.25
C GLY A 166 15.96 -0.69 -6.02
N PRO A 167 16.12 -1.40 -7.17
CA PRO A 167 15.00 -1.91 -7.96
C PRO A 167 14.23 -2.98 -7.20
N VAL A 168 12.89 -2.96 -7.34
CA VAL A 168 11.97 -3.88 -6.66
C VAL A 168 10.78 -4.27 -7.54
N ASP A 169 10.07 -5.32 -7.14
CA ASP A 169 8.85 -5.76 -7.84
C ASP A 169 7.68 -4.77 -7.69
N THR A 170 7.57 -4.11 -6.54
CA THR A 170 6.44 -3.24 -6.22
C THR A 170 6.79 -2.33 -5.05
N VAL A 171 6.13 -1.17 -5.00
CA VAL A 171 6.25 -0.17 -3.93
C VAL A 171 4.89 0.19 -3.36
N TYR A 172 4.89 0.86 -2.22
CA TYR A 172 3.71 1.44 -1.58
C TYR A 172 3.59 2.92 -1.95
N LEU A 173 2.38 3.39 -2.30
CA LEU A 173 2.06 4.76 -2.71
C LEU A 173 3.11 5.32 -3.70
N GLY A 174 2.90 5.04 -4.97
CA GLY A 174 3.87 5.38 -6.03
C GLY A 174 4.02 6.87 -6.30
N VAL A 175 5.24 7.22 -6.67
CA VAL A 175 5.64 8.48 -7.29
C VAL A 175 6.04 8.17 -8.73
N PHE A 176 5.26 8.65 -9.67
CA PHE A 176 5.34 8.21 -11.06
C PHE A 176 5.88 9.28 -11.98
N ASN A 177 6.67 8.87 -12.96
CA ASN A 177 6.79 9.62 -14.20
C ASN A 177 5.43 9.59 -14.91
N ARG A 178 4.81 10.75 -15.17
CA ARG A 178 3.48 10.86 -15.75
C ARG A 178 3.39 10.27 -17.15
N GLU A 179 4.39 10.49 -17.97
CA GLU A 179 4.45 9.97 -19.35
C GLU A 179 4.49 8.44 -19.35
N SER A 180 5.37 7.85 -18.53
CA SER A 180 5.45 6.39 -18.34
C SER A 180 4.13 5.82 -17.83
N LEU A 181 3.49 6.51 -16.86
CA LEU A 181 2.21 6.08 -16.29
C LEU A 181 1.09 6.08 -17.35
N LEU A 182 1.01 7.09 -18.20
CA LEU A 182 0.06 7.14 -19.30
C LEU A 182 0.36 6.06 -20.36
N THR A 183 1.63 5.85 -20.69
CA THR A 183 2.07 4.87 -21.69
C THR A 183 1.68 3.44 -21.30
N VAL A 184 1.80 3.06 -20.02
CA VAL A 184 1.39 1.73 -19.56
C VAL A 184 -0.13 1.61 -19.32
N GLY A 185 -0.91 2.67 -19.55
CA GLY A 185 -2.37 2.67 -19.47
C GLY A 185 -2.93 2.89 -18.06
N MET A 186 -2.19 3.54 -17.18
CA MET A 186 -2.62 3.95 -15.83
C MET A 186 -3.10 2.75 -14.97
N PHE A 187 -4.01 2.97 -14.02
CA PHE A 187 -4.55 1.90 -13.17
C PHE A 187 -5.64 1.09 -13.89
N ASN A 188 -5.60 -0.23 -13.74
CA ASN A 188 -6.67 -1.09 -14.23
C ASN A 188 -7.92 -0.94 -13.35
N GLU A 189 -9.01 -0.43 -13.92
CA GLU A 189 -10.23 -0.06 -13.20
C GLU A 189 -11.03 -1.26 -12.68
N GLU A 190 -10.78 -2.46 -13.22
CA GLU A 190 -11.39 -3.69 -12.73
C GLU A 190 -10.76 -4.19 -11.41
N ILE A 191 -9.54 -3.73 -11.09
CA ILE A 191 -8.76 -4.23 -9.95
C ILE A 191 -8.91 -3.28 -8.76
N ARG A 192 -9.76 -3.64 -7.81
CA ARG A 192 -10.04 -2.82 -6.61
C ARG A 192 -9.00 -2.96 -5.49
N ARG A 193 -8.21 -4.05 -5.48
CA ARG A 193 -7.10 -4.26 -4.52
C ARG A 193 -5.91 -4.91 -5.21
N GLY A 194 -4.72 -4.46 -4.84
CA GLY A 194 -3.49 -4.87 -5.50
C GLY A 194 -3.27 -4.21 -6.84
N GLN A 195 -3.99 -3.11 -7.11
CA GLN A 195 -3.84 -2.27 -8.30
C GLN A 195 -2.40 -1.75 -8.44
N ASP A 196 -1.73 -1.39 -7.33
CA ASP A 196 -0.32 -0.97 -7.37
C ASP A 196 0.60 -2.10 -7.82
N TRP A 197 0.38 -3.32 -7.31
CA TRP A 197 1.17 -4.48 -7.71
C TRP A 197 0.99 -4.80 -9.20
N GLU A 198 -0.23 -4.72 -9.71
CA GLU A 198 -0.55 -4.96 -11.11
C GLU A 198 0.07 -3.88 -12.01
N LEU A 199 -0.07 -2.61 -11.64
CA LEU A 199 0.53 -1.49 -12.36
C LEU A 199 2.05 -1.58 -12.37
N ASN A 200 2.67 -1.86 -11.22
CA ASN A 200 4.13 -2.05 -11.12
C ASN A 200 4.62 -3.25 -11.96
N ARG A 201 3.79 -4.28 -12.11
CA ARG A 201 4.09 -5.37 -13.02
C ARG A 201 4.09 -4.90 -14.48
N ARG A 202 3.06 -4.14 -14.92
CA ARG A 202 3.03 -3.61 -16.30
C ARG A 202 4.20 -2.69 -16.59
N PHE A 203 4.63 -1.86 -15.64
CA PHE A 203 5.88 -1.09 -15.80
C PHE A 203 7.07 -2.00 -16.10
N ARG A 204 7.29 -3.03 -15.30
CA ARG A 204 8.41 -3.96 -15.49
C ARG A 204 8.31 -4.79 -16.77
N ASP A 205 7.10 -5.25 -17.12
CA ASP A 205 6.85 -6.01 -18.35
C ASP A 205 7.09 -5.14 -19.59
N ALA A 206 6.95 -3.81 -19.49
CA ALA A 206 7.29 -2.83 -20.51
C ALA A 206 8.79 -2.41 -20.50
N GLY A 207 9.62 -3.03 -19.63
CA GLY A 207 11.05 -2.68 -19.50
C GLY A 207 11.32 -1.50 -18.57
N GLY A 208 10.31 -0.97 -17.90
CA GLY A 208 10.41 0.14 -16.97
C GLY A 208 10.98 -0.25 -15.59
N LEU A 209 11.36 0.74 -14.81
CA LEU A 209 12.03 0.61 -13.53
C LEU A 209 11.13 1.03 -12.37
N VAL A 210 10.92 0.11 -11.43
CA VAL A 210 10.26 0.36 -10.13
C VAL A 210 11.33 0.40 -9.05
N TRP A 211 11.39 1.49 -8.28
CA TRP A 211 12.47 1.76 -7.33
C TRP A 211 11.98 1.96 -5.91
N PHE A 212 12.62 1.31 -4.97
CA PHE A 212 12.38 1.48 -3.54
C PHE A 212 13.45 2.36 -2.92
N THR A 213 13.04 3.34 -2.09
CA THR A 213 13.94 4.08 -1.22
C THR A 213 13.43 4.09 0.23
N PRO A 214 14.25 3.72 1.23
CA PRO A 214 13.86 3.76 2.63
C PRO A 214 13.74 5.19 3.18
N LYS A 215 14.13 6.20 2.42
CA LYS A 215 14.00 7.61 2.80
C LYS A 215 12.55 8.09 2.76
N LEU A 216 11.73 7.54 1.85
CA LEU A 216 10.29 7.80 1.79
C LEU A 216 9.56 6.95 2.82
N LYS A 217 8.80 7.58 3.71
CA LYS A 217 7.98 6.89 4.71
C LYS A 217 6.61 7.52 4.78
N VAL A 218 5.58 6.69 4.79
CA VAL A 218 4.20 7.14 4.98
C VAL A 218 3.59 6.37 6.14
N VAL A 219 3.06 7.10 7.12
CA VAL A 219 2.40 6.49 8.27
C VAL A 219 1.15 5.75 7.81
N TYR A 220 1.07 4.49 8.19
CA TYR A 220 -0.10 3.65 7.98
C TYR A 220 -0.74 3.28 9.31
N ARG A 221 -2.06 3.49 9.44
CA ARG A 221 -2.83 3.11 10.62
C ARG A 221 -3.45 1.73 10.44
N PRO A 222 -3.02 0.71 11.23
CA PRO A 222 -3.59 -0.63 11.18
C PRO A 222 -5.07 -0.67 11.57
N ARG A 223 -5.74 -1.77 11.27
CA ARG A 223 -7.12 -1.99 11.69
C ARG A 223 -7.23 -2.08 13.20
N THR A 224 -8.31 -1.51 13.73
CA THR A 224 -8.53 -1.34 15.18
C THR A 224 -9.15 -2.57 15.87
N SER A 225 -9.59 -3.58 15.11
CA SER A 225 -10.24 -4.77 15.64
C SER A 225 -9.90 -6.05 14.88
N VAL A 226 -10.00 -7.20 15.55
CA VAL A 226 -9.82 -8.53 14.95
C VAL A 226 -10.74 -8.73 13.74
N LYS A 227 -12.03 -8.35 13.85
CA LYS A 227 -13.00 -8.48 12.76
C LYS A 227 -12.57 -7.66 11.52
N ALA A 228 -12.11 -6.43 11.73
CA ALA A 228 -11.65 -5.57 10.65
C ALA A 228 -10.35 -6.09 10.01
N LEU A 229 -9.43 -6.64 10.81
CA LEU A 229 -8.21 -7.28 10.34
C LEU A 229 -8.52 -8.52 9.49
N LEU A 230 -9.38 -9.43 9.99
CA LEU A 230 -9.80 -10.63 9.25
C LEU A 230 -10.44 -10.25 7.91
N LYS A 231 -11.36 -9.26 7.89
CA LYS A 231 -12.00 -8.77 6.67
C LYS A 231 -10.95 -8.23 5.68
N GLN A 232 -9.99 -7.45 6.17
CA GLN A 232 -8.93 -6.88 5.34
C GLN A 232 -8.04 -7.97 4.75
N MET A 233 -7.58 -8.92 5.57
CA MET A 233 -6.69 -9.98 5.12
C MET A 233 -7.37 -10.95 4.16
N TYR A 234 -8.61 -11.33 4.46
CA TYR A 234 -9.42 -12.14 3.54
C TYR A 234 -9.60 -11.47 2.17
N SER A 235 -9.99 -10.19 2.16
CA SER A 235 -10.13 -9.44 0.91
C SER A 235 -8.80 -9.30 0.15
N THR A 236 -7.70 -9.09 0.86
CA THR A 236 -6.35 -9.03 0.25
C THR A 236 -5.97 -10.38 -0.34
N GLY A 237 -6.25 -11.48 0.36
CA GLY A 237 -6.06 -12.84 -0.16
C GLY A 237 -6.89 -13.14 -1.40
N LEU A 238 -8.19 -12.78 -1.40
CA LEU A 238 -9.08 -12.92 -2.57
C LEU A 238 -8.47 -12.25 -3.82
N TRP A 239 -8.09 -10.99 -3.72
CA TRP A 239 -7.51 -10.27 -4.84
C TRP A 239 -6.15 -10.82 -5.24
N ARG A 240 -5.33 -11.25 -4.27
CA ARG A 240 -4.04 -11.88 -4.59
C ARG A 240 -4.21 -13.21 -5.34
N GLY A 241 -5.17 -14.03 -4.94
CA GLY A 241 -5.52 -15.26 -5.65
C GLY A 241 -5.94 -15.00 -7.10
N GLU A 242 -6.81 -14.01 -7.32
CA GLU A 242 -7.24 -13.61 -8.66
C GLU A 242 -6.10 -13.07 -9.51
N LEU A 243 -5.28 -12.17 -8.97
CA LEU A 243 -4.13 -11.62 -9.68
C LEU A 243 -3.09 -12.70 -9.99
N SER A 244 -2.87 -13.64 -9.06
CA SER A 244 -1.96 -14.78 -9.27
C SER A 244 -2.44 -15.70 -10.38
N ARG A 245 -3.75 -15.90 -10.50
CA ARG A 245 -4.37 -16.70 -11.54
C ARG A 245 -4.31 -16.02 -12.91
N ARG A 246 -4.58 -14.70 -12.97
CA ARG A 246 -4.57 -13.92 -14.23
C ARG A 246 -3.16 -13.71 -14.77
N TYR A 247 -2.22 -13.37 -13.89
CA TYR A 247 -0.91 -12.86 -14.30
C TYR A 247 0.26 -13.74 -13.84
N GLY A 248 0.00 -14.82 -13.11
CA GLY A 248 1.04 -15.58 -12.41
C GLY A 248 1.61 -14.81 -11.23
N SER A 249 2.32 -15.50 -10.35
CA SER A 249 3.00 -14.89 -9.21
C SER A 249 4.13 -15.77 -8.69
N GLY A 250 5.06 -15.18 -7.93
CA GLY A 250 6.15 -15.93 -7.31
C GLY A 250 5.65 -16.91 -6.23
N LEU A 251 6.42 -17.96 -5.99
CA LEU A 251 6.10 -19.06 -5.04
C LEU A 251 5.76 -18.55 -3.63
N ARG A 252 6.33 -17.42 -3.20
CA ARG A 252 6.05 -16.81 -1.89
C ARG A 252 4.55 -16.59 -1.61
N TYR A 253 3.75 -16.33 -2.63
CA TYR A 253 2.32 -16.09 -2.49
C TYR A 253 1.50 -17.38 -2.26
N PHE A 254 2.09 -18.55 -2.52
CA PHE A 254 1.47 -19.84 -2.27
C PHE A 254 1.75 -20.39 -0.86
N VAL A 255 2.70 -19.81 -0.12
CA VAL A 255 3.05 -20.26 1.24
C VAL A 255 1.85 -20.20 2.21
N PRO A 256 1.11 -19.07 2.37
CA PRO A 256 -0.03 -19.04 3.28
C PRO A 256 -1.16 -20.00 2.89
N PRO A 257 -1.64 -20.09 1.62
CA PRO A 257 -2.68 -21.06 1.27
C PRO A 257 -2.25 -22.51 1.46
N ILE A 258 -1.00 -22.88 1.13
CA ILE A 258 -0.48 -24.22 1.38
C ILE A 258 -0.44 -24.52 2.87
N MET A 259 0.04 -23.60 3.70
CA MET A 259 0.06 -23.73 5.15
C MET A 259 -1.35 -23.91 5.72
N VAL A 260 -2.34 -23.14 5.24
CA VAL A 260 -3.75 -23.30 5.66
C VAL A 260 -4.27 -24.70 5.32
N MET A 261 -4.08 -25.13 4.07
CA MET A 261 -4.52 -26.47 3.64
C MET A 261 -3.83 -27.59 4.43
N ALA A 262 -2.51 -27.51 4.60
CA ALA A 262 -1.74 -28.50 5.34
C ALA A 262 -2.16 -28.56 6.82
N THR A 263 -2.44 -27.41 7.44
CA THR A 263 -2.91 -27.35 8.82
C THR A 263 -4.31 -27.99 8.96
N ILE A 264 -5.25 -27.66 8.06
CA ILE A 264 -6.60 -28.24 8.09
C ILE A 264 -6.54 -29.76 7.87
N LEU A 265 -5.81 -30.22 6.85
CA LEU A 265 -5.65 -31.65 6.56
C LEU A 265 -4.95 -32.39 7.71
N GLY A 266 -3.95 -31.76 8.34
CA GLY A 266 -3.28 -32.31 9.50
C GLY A 266 -4.22 -32.48 10.69
N ILE A 267 -5.03 -31.47 11.01
CA ILE A 267 -6.05 -31.58 12.08
C ILE A 267 -7.04 -32.71 11.77
N LEU A 268 -7.57 -32.76 10.54
CA LEU A 268 -8.49 -33.82 10.14
C LEU A 268 -7.85 -35.20 10.28
N ALA A 269 -6.62 -35.40 9.78
CA ALA A 269 -5.91 -36.67 9.89
C ALA A 269 -5.73 -37.06 11.37
N GLY A 270 -5.32 -36.13 12.25
CA GLY A 270 -5.18 -36.37 13.69
C GLY A 270 -6.50 -36.77 14.35
N LEU A 271 -7.61 -36.13 13.99
CA LEU A 271 -8.95 -36.46 14.48
C LEU A 271 -9.44 -37.85 14.02
N PHE A 272 -8.99 -38.32 12.84
CA PHE A 272 -9.27 -39.66 12.33
C PHE A 272 -8.26 -40.73 12.79
N GLY A 273 -7.41 -40.42 13.79
CA GLY A 273 -6.52 -41.40 14.43
C GLY A 273 -5.12 -41.52 13.80
N PHE A 274 -4.75 -40.60 12.90
CA PHE A 274 -3.39 -40.53 12.36
C PHE A 274 -2.56 -39.50 13.21
N ASP A 275 -1.86 -39.96 14.23
CA ASP A 275 -1.13 -39.09 15.17
C ASP A 275 -0.14 -38.13 14.50
N LEU A 276 0.50 -38.54 13.38
CA LEU A 276 1.36 -37.67 12.57
C LEU A 276 0.62 -36.44 12.00
N GLY A 277 -0.71 -36.50 11.93
CA GLY A 277 -1.53 -35.36 11.52
C GLY A 277 -1.35 -34.12 12.40
N TRP A 278 -1.06 -34.31 13.68
CA TRP A 278 -0.83 -33.22 14.64
C TRP A 278 0.51 -32.51 14.46
N VAL A 279 1.45 -33.05 13.69
CA VAL A 279 2.78 -32.46 13.47
C VAL A 279 2.67 -31.08 12.81
N VAL A 280 1.88 -30.94 11.74
CA VAL A 280 1.78 -29.65 11.02
C VAL A 280 1.14 -28.56 11.89
N PRO A 281 -0.02 -28.77 12.53
CA PRO A 281 -0.58 -27.80 13.47
C PRO A 281 0.38 -27.47 14.62
N GLY A 282 1.08 -28.49 15.17
CA GLY A 282 2.07 -28.30 16.24
C GLY A 282 3.24 -27.43 15.80
N VAL A 283 3.80 -27.66 14.64
CA VAL A 283 4.87 -26.84 14.05
C VAL A 283 4.38 -25.40 13.84
N TYR A 284 3.14 -25.20 13.37
CA TYR A 284 2.59 -23.86 13.20
C TYR A 284 2.44 -23.13 14.55
N VAL A 285 1.93 -23.80 15.58
CA VAL A 285 1.84 -23.23 16.93
C VAL A 285 3.22 -22.86 17.45
N ALA A 286 4.21 -23.77 17.32
CA ALA A 286 5.59 -23.50 17.72
C ALA A 286 6.17 -22.28 16.95
N PHE A 287 5.90 -22.16 15.63
CA PHE A 287 6.28 -21.01 14.84
C PHE A 287 5.66 -19.69 15.36
N VAL A 288 4.37 -19.69 15.72
CA VAL A 288 3.70 -18.51 16.28
C VAL A 288 4.29 -18.11 17.63
N VAL A 289 4.55 -19.10 18.51
CA VAL A 289 5.16 -18.86 19.82
C VAL A 289 6.58 -18.30 19.67
N LEU A 290 7.42 -18.93 18.86
CA LEU A 290 8.78 -18.46 18.60
C LEU A 290 8.79 -17.07 17.97
N SER A 291 7.92 -16.83 17.00
CA SER A 291 7.77 -15.50 16.39
C SER A 291 7.36 -14.45 17.42
N THR A 292 6.48 -14.79 18.37
CA THR A 292 6.09 -13.90 19.46
C THR A 292 7.27 -13.58 20.38
N LEU A 293 8.08 -14.58 20.74
CA LEU A 293 9.25 -14.38 21.59
C LEU A 293 10.33 -13.53 20.91
N VAL A 294 10.50 -13.67 19.60
CA VAL A 294 11.51 -12.92 18.83
C VAL A 294 11.03 -11.50 18.52
N TYR A 295 9.86 -11.36 17.89
CA TYR A 295 9.38 -10.08 17.35
C TYR A 295 8.50 -9.32 18.36
N GLY A 296 8.01 -9.96 19.41
CA GLY A 296 7.22 -9.33 20.46
C GLY A 296 8.02 -8.44 21.41
N ARG A 297 9.36 -8.56 21.40
CA ARG A 297 10.24 -7.75 22.24
C ARG A 297 10.12 -6.26 21.90
N GLY A 298 10.00 -5.42 22.92
CA GLY A 298 9.93 -3.96 22.77
C GLY A 298 8.55 -3.38 22.43
N MET A 299 7.50 -4.21 22.19
CA MET A 299 6.14 -3.71 21.94
C MET A 299 5.36 -3.33 23.22
N GLY A 300 5.86 -3.73 24.39
CA GLY A 300 5.13 -3.70 25.66
C GLY A 300 4.26 -4.95 25.87
N ALA A 301 4.09 -5.36 27.13
CA ALA A 301 3.47 -6.63 27.49
C ALA A 301 2.05 -6.83 26.91
N LYS A 302 1.20 -5.80 26.99
CA LYS A 302 -0.18 -5.87 26.47
C LYS A 302 -0.23 -6.10 24.95
N ALA A 303 0.66 -5.47 24.18
CA ALA A 303 0.71 -5.67 22.73
C ALA A 303 1.30 -7.05 22.39
N MET A 304 2.31 -7.51 23.14
CA MET A 304 2.89 -8.83 22.96
C MET A 304 1.87 -9.96 23.13
N LEU A 305 0.90 -9.81 24.05
CA LEU A 305 -0.18 -10.79 24.25
C LEU A 305 -1.12 -10.90 23.04
N TRP A 306 -1.27 -9.84 22.24
CA TRP A 306 -2.07 -9.86 21.01
C TRP A 306 -1.35 -10.50 19.82
N PHE A 307 -0.02 -10.51 19.81
CA PHE A 307 0.76 -10.94 18.65
C PHE A 307 0.49 -12.40 18.23
N PRO A 308 0.39 -13.39 19.15
CA PRO A 308 0.07 -14.78 18.80
C PRO A 308 -1.33 -14.99 18.25
N LEU A 309 -2.26 -14.04 18.44
CA LEU A 309 -3.57 -14.03 17.78
C LEU A 309 -3.53 -13.31 16.43
N VAL A 310 -2.77 -12.24 16.32
CA VAL A 310 -2.68 -11.42 15.10
C VAL A 310 -2.06 -12.23 13.94
N LEU A 311 -0.99 -12.99 14.18
CA LEU A 311 -0.35 -13.78 13.14
C LEU A 311 -1.30 -14.80 12.48
N PRO A 312 -2.01 -15.67 13.23
CA PRO A 312 -3.02 -16.56 12.64
C PRO A 312 -4.14 -15.80 11.90
N CYS A 313 -4.62 -14.67 12.44
CA CYS A 313 -5.61 -13.86 11.74
C CYS A 313 -5.12 -13.41 10.36
N ILE A 314 -3.87 -12.98 10.25
CA ILE A 314 -3.26 -12.60 8.97
C ILE A 314 -3.13 -13.82 8.05
N HIS A 315 -2.49 -14.89 8.50
CA HIS A 315 -2.14 -16.02 7.67
C HIS A 315 -3.37 -16.79 7.18
N PHE A 316 -4.30 -17.13 8.10
CA PHE A 316 -5.46 -17.93 7.74
C PHE A 316 -6.48 -17.13 6.93
N ALA A 317 -6.81 -15.91 7.33
CA ALA A 317 -7.76 -15.11 6.57
C ALA A 317 -7.25 -14.83 5.14
N TRP A 318 -5.97 -14.48 5.00
CA TRP A 318 -5.35 -14.26 3.70
C TRP A 318 -5.27 -15.54 2.88
N GLY A 319 -4.82 -16.64 3.48
CA GLY A 319 -4.69 -17.94 2.79
C GLY A 319 -6.03 -18.49 2.32
N VAL A 320 -7.08 -18.43 3.15
CA VAL A 320 -8.44 -18.81 2.77
C VAL A 320 -8.96 -17.94 1.63
N GLY A 321 -8.79 -16.61 1.72
CA GLY A 321 -9.17 -15.69 0.65
C GLY A 321 -8.50 -16.04 -0.67
N PHE A 322 -7.19 -16.33 -0.64
CA PHE A 322 -6.43 -16.75 -1.82
C PHE A 322 -7.00 -18.04 -2.43
N ILE A 323 -7.23 -19.09 -1.62
CA ILE A 323 -7.78 -20.37 -2.09
C ILE A 323 -9.13 -20.16 -2.76
N MET A 324 -10.03 -19.41 -2.09
CA MET A 324 -11.40 -19.17 -2.58
C MET A 324 -11.42 -18.52 -3.97
N SER A 325 -10.51 -17.60 -4.23
CA SER A 325 -10.43 -16.91 -5.51
C SER A 325 -9.63 -17.68 -6.55
N TYR A 326 -8.46 -18.20 -6.20
CA TYR A 326 -7.58 -18.92 -7.10
C TYR A 326 -8.27 -20.17 -7.68
N SER A 327 -9.01 -20.91 -6.82
CA SER A 327 -9.79 -22.09 -7.20
C SER A 327 -11.18 -21.78 -7.79
N ARG A 328 -11.51 -20.49 -8.06
CA ARG A 328 -12.81 -20.06 -8.59
C ARG A 328 -14.03 -20.47 -7.73
N LEU A 329 -13.83 -20.78 -6.47
CA LEU A 329 -14.92 -21.05 -5.53
C LEU A 329 -15.74 -19.79 -5.21
N THR A 330 -15.27 -18.64 -5.63
CA THR A 330 -15.96 -17.35 -5.53
C THR A 330 -15.86 -16.63 -6.87
N SER A 331 -17.00 -16.26 -7.46
CA SER A 331 -17.10 -15.64 -8.79
C SER A 331 -17.22 -14.10 -8.72
N ASN A 332 -17.72 -13.54 -7.63
CA ASN A 332 -17.93 -12.09 -7.50
C ASN A 332 -16.96 -11.48 -6.48
N ILE A 333 -15.71 -11.23 -6.92
CA ILE A 333 -14.67 -10.66 -6.06
C ILE A 333 -14.90 -9.16 -5.84
N ALA A 334 -15.38 -8.43 -6.85
CA ALA A 334 -15.61 -6.99 -6.78
C ALA A 334 -16.68 -6.62 -5.72
N GLY A 335 -17.78 -7.37 -5.63
CA GLY A 335 -18.83 -7.15 -4.63
C GLY A 335 -18.45 -7.53 -3.19
N LYS A 336 -17.45 -8.40 -3.00
CA LYS A 336 -17.00 -8.88 -1.68
C LYS A 336 -15.85 -8.07 -1.07
N SER A 337 -15.26 -7.17 -1.84
CA SER A 337 -14.11 -6.35 -1.40
C SER A 337 -14.50 -4.95 -0.92
N GLY A 338 -15.77 -4.71 -0.60
CA GLY A 338 -16.22 -3.43 -0.04
C GLY A 338 -15.33 -2.96 1.11
N ARG A 339 -15.14 -1.62 1.21
CA ARG A 339 -14.36 -0.94 2.27
C ARG A 339 -14.76 -1.41 3.66
#